data_0e9f4d8ae5c20c89282cf060734cf86b
#
_entry.id   0e9f4d8ae5c20c89282cf060734cf86b
#
_cell.length_a   1.000
_cell.length_b   1.000
_cell.length_c   1.000
_cell.angle_alpha   90.00
_cell.angle_beta   90.00
_cell.angle_gamma   90.00
#
_symmetry.space_group_name_H-M   'P 1'
#
loop_
_entity.id
_entity.type
_entity.pdbx_description
1 polymer ?
#
loop_
_entity_poly.entity_id
_entity_poly.type
_entity_poly.pdbx_seq_one_letter_code
_entity_poly.pdbx_strand_id
1 'polypeptide(L)'
;MSGPLQGYKIIDLTQVVSGPFATMLLADQGAEVIKIEPTTGLGDLTRLPSFDKGGIGAFYLNNNRRKKSLSIDLSGDDGKQIVLDLCAEADVIVQNFRPGAIERLGLGYDSIKKVNPNIIYVSISGFGSTGPYSDRPVLDPVIQGVCGVISRQLNPQVPFPDLIRNLYADKSTALTVAQATTAALLAKERGNGGQLVEIPMVDACMYFFWPDAMMDLTLTDEDANGGVLLSSVYNLTECSDGKIVYFAASDGQRAGVCQAVGHPEWAEDERFSSMQALAANPQNFILLGEMLAEAFLEMTCDEVITALIEADVPAGPVLTGEEAVADPQIIHNETLVEWQHPDAGTVRQPRPAARFSETPTDLDFSGAHRGQHNEEILGGLGYSSEQIKGLQESGVIG
;
A
#
# COMPACT_ATOMS: atom_id res chain seq x y z
N MET A 1 22.28 -3.28 -6.21
CA MET A 1 20.82 -3.48 -6.33
C MET A 1 20.51 -3.92 -7.75
N SER A 2 19.69 -4.93 -7.91
CA SER A 2 19.22 -5.42 -9.21
C SER A 2 17.70 -5.28 -9.31
N GLY A 3 17.19 -5.23 -10.53
CA GLY A 3 15.76 -5.09 -10.79
C GLY A 3 15.45 -4.23 -12.02
N PRO A 4 14.19 -4.15 -12.43
CA PRO A 4 13.80 -3.44 -13.66
C PRO A 4 14.05 -1.91 -13.60
N LEU A 5 14.20 -1.33 -12.41
CA LEU A 5 14.52 0.10 -12.22
C LEU A 5 15.98 0.35 -11.86
N GLN A 6 16.86 -0.62 -12.08
CA GLN A 6 18.29 -0.43 -11.87
C GLN A 6 18.82 0.73 -12.70
N GLY A 7 19.60 1.63 -12.07
CA GLY A 7 20.19 2.81 -12.71
C GLY A 7 19.38 4.09 -12.53
N TYR A 8 18.12 4.02 -12.11
CA TYR A 8 17.34 5.21 -11.73
C TYR A 8 17.67 5.67 -10.32
N LYS A 9 17.80 6.99 -10.13
CA LYS A 9 18.06 7.66 -8.85
C LYS A 9 16.81 8.46 -8.42
N ILE A 10 16.34 8.22 -7.20
CA ILE A 10 15.13 8.82 -6.63
C ILE A 10 15.50 9.59 -5.36
N ILE A 11 15.12 10.86 -5.28
CA ILE A 11 15.22 11.68 -4.08
C ILE A 11 13.88 11.63 -3.35
N ASP A 12 13.89 11.13 -2.13
CA ASP A 12 12.70 10.90 -1.30
C ASP A 12 12.66 11.91 -0.15
N LEU A 13 11.84 12.95 -0.30
CA LEU A 13 11.57 13.97 0.74
C LEU A 13 10.30 13.62 1.55
N THR A 14 9.73 12.44 1.36
CA THR A 14 8.45 12.08 1.95
C THR A 14 8.58 11.59 3.39
N GLN A 15 7.47 11.63 4.12
CA GLN A 15 7.36 11.15 5.51
C GLN A 15 6.10 10.30 5.69
N VAL A 16 6.06 9.53 6.77
CA VAL A 16 4.98 8.65 7.21
C VAL A 16 4.86 7.42 6.31
N VAL A 17 3.83 7.27 5.47
CA VAL A 17 3.60 6.02 4.71
C VAL A 17 3.38 6.24 3.22
N SER A 18 2.47 7.13 2.81
CA SER A 18 2.06 7.24 1.39
C SER A 18 3.24 7.40 0.42
N GLY A 19 4.16 8.30 0.73
CA GLY A 19 5.38 8.49 -0.06
C GLY A 19 6.48 7.46 0.25
N PRO A 20 6.85 7.24 1.53
CA PRO A 20 7.89 6.29 1.88
C PRO A 20 7.64 4.88 1.40
N PHE A 21 6.41 4.36 1.52
CA PHE A 21 6.08 3.03 1.00
C PHE A 21 6.18 2.99 -0.53
N ALA A 22 5.74 4.04 -1.23
CA ALA A 22 5.89 4.14 -2.69
C ALA A 22 7.35 4.09 -3.14
N THR A 23 8.22 4.91 -2.54
CA THR A 23 9.64 4.95 -2.90
C THR A 23 10.38 3.68 -2.45
N MET A 24 9.91 3.00 -1.39
CA MET A 24 10.40 1.66 -1.04
C MET A 24 10.04 0.61 -2.11
N LEU A 25 8.81 0.64 -2.65
CA LEU A 25 8.43 -0.26 -3.74
C LEU A 25 9.32 -0.06 -4.98
N LEU A 26 9.72 1.18 -5.27
CA LEU A 26 10.65 1.48 -6.36
C LEU A 26 12.09 1.02 -6.02
N ALA A 27 12.52 1.17 -4.77
CA ALA A 27 13.80 0.63 -4.29
C ALA A 27 13.83 -0.90 -4.37
N ASP A 28 12.75 -1.57 -4.01
CA ASP A 28 12.60 -3.02 -4.15
C ASP A 28 12.71 -3.49 -5.62
N GLN A 29 12.40 -2.61 -6.58
CA GLN A 29 12.57 -2.86 -8.01
C GLN A 29 13.93 -2.41 -8.55
N GLY A 30 14.86 -2.02 -7.69
CA GLY A 30 16.26 -1.75 -8.04
C GLY A 30 16.64 -0.28 -8.18
N ALA A 31 15.72 0.67 -8.01
CA ALA A 31 16.07 2.09 -8.00
C ALA A 31 16.96 2.44 -6.79
N GLU A 32 17.93 3.33 -6.98
CA GLU A 32 18.66 3.95 -5.88
C GLU A 32 17.78 5.03 -5.25
N VAL A 33 17.41 4.86 -3.98
CA VAL A 33 16.57 5.82 -3.25
C VAL A 33 17.37 6.48 -2.13
N ILE A 34 17.47 7.81 -2.17
CA ILE A 34 18.06 8.63 -1.12
C ILE A 34 16.92 9.31 -0.36
N LYS A 35 16.69 8.85 0.87
CA LYS A 35 15.71 9.43 1.77
C LYS A 35 16.33 10.59 2.54
N ILE A 36 15.69 11.75 2.45
CA ILE A 36 16.07 12.96 3.17
C ILE A 36 15.21 13.14 4.40
N GLU A 37 15.85 13.29 5.54
CA GLU A 37 15.20 13.42 6.84
C GLU A 37 15.72 14.69 7.57
N PRO A 38 14.89 15.36 8.38
CA PRO A 38 15.35 16.50 9.18
C PRO A 38 16.41 16.07 10.21
N THR A 39 17.35 16.97 10.52
CA THR A 39 18.38 16.76 11.55
C THR A 39 17.81 16.76 12.96
N THR A 40 16.63 17.34 13.15
CA THR A 40 15.98 17.51 14.47
C THR A 40 14.81 16.51 14.65
N GLY A 41 14.42 16.32 15.91
CA GLY A 41 13.33 15.40 16.26
C GLY A 41 13.66 13.93 15.93
N LEU A 42 12.64 13.19 15.53
CA LEU A 42 12.76 11.76 15.19
C LEU A 42 13.30 11.50 13.76
N GLY A 43 13.34 12.52 12.91
CA GLY A 43 13.44 12.32 11.47
C GLY A 43 12.07 12.02 10.87
N ASP A 44 11.92 10.89 10.19
CA ASP A 44 10.61 10.40 9.78
C ASP A 44 9.78 9.95 11.01
N LEU A 45 8.49 10.30 11.04
CA LEU A 45 7.57 9.92 12.13
C LEU A 45 7.49 8.39 12.36
N THR A 46 7.75 7.59 11.33
CA THR A 46 7.76 6.12 11.44
C THR A 46 8.95 5.58 12.27
N ARG A 47 9.92 6.44 12.62
CA ARG A 47 11.00 6.13 13.58
C ARG A 47 10.55 6.21 15.05
N LEU A 48 9.27 6.59 15.30
CA LEU A 48 8.71 6.58 16.65
C LEU A 48 8.93 5.20 17.30
N PRO A 49 9.45 5.14 18.56
CA PRO A 49 9.70 3.87 19.24
C PRO A 49 8.41 3.03 19.35
N SER A 50 8.37 1.91 18.64
CA SER A 50 7.29 0.92 18.64
C SER A 50 7.76 -0.32 17.90
N PHE A 51 7.79 -1.49 18.57
CA PHE A 51 8.39 -2.71 18.03
C PHE A 51 9.79 -2.46 17.47
N ASP A 52 10.66 -1.90 18.29
CA ASP A 52 12.02 -1.50 17.91
C ASP A 52 13.10 -2.31 18.63
N LYS A 53 14.26 -2.38 17.99
CA LYS A 53 15.48 -2.93 18.55
C LYS A 53 16.71 -2.26 17.93
N GLY A 54 17.70 -1.92 18.75
CA GLY A 54 18.94 -1.29 18.28
C GLY A 54 18.73 0.07 17.61
N GLY A 55 17.68 0.82 17.99
CA GLY A 55 17.34 2.11 17.37
C GLY A 55 16.64 2.01 16.02
N ILE A 56 16.26 0.81 15.60
CA ILE A 56 15.54 0.55 14.34
C ILE A 56 14.13 0.04 14.67
N GLY A 57 13.12 0.75 14.21
CA GLY A 57 11.71 0.41 14.38
C GLY A 57 11.15 -0.39 13.19
N ALA A 58 10.30 -1.38 13.48
CA ALA A 58 9.66 -2.20 12.45
C ALA A 58 8.80 -1.36 11.50
N PHE A 59 8.10 -0.32 12.03
CA PHE A 59 7.28 0.54 11.19
C PHE A 59 8.11 1.34 10.17
N TYR A 60 9.30 1.82 10.61
CA TYR A 60 10.24 2.46 9.68
C TYR A 60 10.76 1.48 8.62
N LEU A 61 11.25 0.31 9.01
CA LEU A 61 11.76 -0.71 8.09
C LEU A 61 10.73 -1.13 7.04
N ASN A 62 9.48 -1.29 7.44
CA ASN A 62 8.40 -1.73 6.55
C ASN A 62 8.01 -0.69 5.48
N ASN A 63 8.54 0.55 5.59
CA ASN A 63 8.29 1.63 4.64
C ASN A 63 9.56 2.20 4.02
N ASN A 64 10.77 1.83 4.52
CA ASN A 64 12.01 2.52 4.15
C ASN A 64 13.20 1.57 3.94
N ARG A 65 12.99 0.27 3.88
CA ARG A 65 14.09 -0.67 3.57
C ARG A 65 14.74 -0.32 2.23
N ARG A 66 16.02 -0.66 2.07
CA ARG A 66 16.82 -0.46 0.85
C ARG A 66 17.10 1.00 0.48
N LYS A 67 16.73 1.96 1.32
CA LYS A 67 17.02 3.37 1.09
C LYS A 67 18.31 3.78 1.80
N LYS A 68 19.07 4.66 1.16
CA LYS A 68 20.13 5.43 1.84
C LYS A 68 19.48 6.57 2.62
N SER A 69 19.95 6.86 3.83
CA SER A 69 19.44 7.96 4.66
C SER A 69 20.45 9.10 4.69
N LEU A 70 19.98 10.30 4.37
CA LEU A 70 20.69 11.57 4.46
C LEU A 70 19.91 12.51 5.39
N SER A 71 20.57 12.99 6.44
CA SER A 71 19.95 13.87 7.43
C SER A 71 20.35 15.31 7.17
N ILE A 72 19.39 16.19 6.81
CA ILE A 72 19.63 17.58 6.39
C ILE A 72 18.65 18.53 7.06
N ASP A 73 19.16 19.69 7.51
CA ASP A 73 18.33 20.86 7.85
C ASP A 73 18.02 21.68 6.59
N LEU A 74 16.76 21.64 6.16
CA LEU A 74 16.26 22.38 5.00
C LEU A 74 15.85 23.82 5.32
N SER A 75 16.03 24.30 6.53
CA SER A 75 15.71 25.69 6.89
C SER A 75 16.75 26.69 6.37
N GLY A 76 18.01 26.25 6.24
CA GLY A 76 19.14 27.04 5.73
C GLY A 76 19.38 26.84 4.23
N ASP A 77 20.18 27.74 3.64
CA ASP A 77 20.49 27.71 2.21
C ASP A 77 21.44 26.54 1.84
N ASP A 78 22.37 26.18 2.72
CA ASP A 78 23.30 25.07 2.48
C ASP A 78 22.57 23.73 2.35
N GLY A 79 21.59 23.46 3.22
CA GLY A 79 20.79 22.25 3.14
C GLY A 79 19.93 22.17 1.87
N LYS A 80 19.37 23.31 1.45
CA LYS A 80 18.61 23.40 0.19
C LYS A 80 19.52 23.18 -1.00
N GLN A 81 20.75 23.73 -0.99
CA GLN A 81 21.70 23.56 -2.08
C GLN A 81 22.09 22.09 -2.26
N ILE A 82 22.31 21.36 -1.17
CA ILE A 82 22.57 19.91 -1.23
C ILE A 82 21.42 19.17 -1.93
N VAL A 83 20.16 19.51 -1.63
CA VAL A 83 19.01 18.88 -2.31
C VAL A 83 18.97 19.26 -3.79
N LEU A 84 19.28 20.51 -4.15
CA LEU A 84 19.35 20.91 -5.56
C LEU A 84 20.46 20.16 -6.30
N ASP A 85 21.63 19.98 -5.69
CA ASP A 85 22.75 19.21 -6.26
C ASP A 85 22.35 17.75 -6.47
N LEU A 86 21.68 17.12 -5.51
CA LEU A 86 21.13 15.77 -5.66
C LEU A 86 20.11 15.68 -6.81
N CYS A 87 19.22 16.66 -6.92
CA CYS A 87 18.20 16.70 -7.97
C CYS A 87 18.77 16.96 -9.36
N ALA A 88 19.93 17.60 -9.47
CA ALA A 88 20.61 17.82 -10.75
C ALA A 88 20.97 16.48 -11.43
N GLU A 89 21.23 15.43 -10.65
CA GLU A 89 21.64 14.10 -11.12
C GLU A 89 20.51 13.05 -10.98
N ALA A 90 19.38 13.41 -10.39
CA ALA A 90 18.30 12.46 -10.12
C ALA A 90 17.32 12.31 -11.31
N ASP A 91 16.66 11.17 -11.38
CA ASP A 91 15.58 10.92 -12.32
C ASP A 91 14.22 11.35 -11.77
N VAL A 92 14.04 11.20 -10.47
CA VAL A 92 12.78 11.43 -9.78
C VAL A 92 13.03 12.14 -8.44
N ILE A 93 12.15 13.06 -8.09
CA ILE A 93 11.99 13.55 -6.73
C ILE A 93 10.55 13.32 -6.27
N VAL A 94 10.36 12.84 -5.05
CA VAL A 94 9.05 12.59 -4.45
C VAL A 94 8.93 13.37 -3.16
N GLN A 95 7.82 14.08 -2.97
CA GLN A 95 7.54 14.82 -1.75
C GLN A 95 6.06 14.70 -1.34
N ASN A 96 5.78 14.84 -0.05
CA ASN A 96 4.41 14.87 0.50
C ASN A 96 4.22 15.98 1.55
N PHE A 97 4.87 17.11 1.35
CA PHE A 97 4.65 18.31 2.16
C PHE A 97 3.26 18.89 1.91
N ARG A 98 2.75 19.62 2.90
CA ARG A 98 1.53 20.39 2.70
C ARG A 98 1.70 21.39 1.54
N PRO A 99 0.66 21.64 0.74
CA PRO A 99 0.72 22.60 -0.37
C PRO A 99 1.35 23.95 0.05
N GLY A 100 2.24 24.47 -0.77
CA GLY A 100 2.97 25.71 -0.51
C GLY A 100 4.16 25.57 0.44
N ALA A 101 4.31 24.47 1.18
CA ALA A 101 5.43 24.34 2.12
C ALA A 101 6.77 24.09 1.40
N ILE A 102 6.78 23.20 0.42
CA ILE A 102 7.98 22.87 -0.35
C ILE A 102 8.41 24.04 -1.25
N GLU A 103 7.44 24.83 -1.75
CA GLU A 103 7.71 26.04 -2.52
C GLU A 103 8.40 27.10 -1.66
N ARG A 104 7.96 27.30 -0.41
CA ARG A 104 8.60 28.23 0.54
C ARG A 104 10.03 27.80 0.89
N LEU A 105 10.33 26.51 0.84
CA LEU A 105 11.70 25.99 0.98
C LEU A 105 12.56 26.22 -0.28
N GLY A 106 11.97 26.67 -1.41
CA GLY A 106 12.68 26.83 -2.66
C GLY A 106 12.91 25.50 -3.42
N LEU A 107 12.23 24.41 -3.02
CA LEU A 107 12.35 23.07 -3.58
C LEU A 107 11.08 22.64 -4.34
N GLY A 108 10.22 23.58 -4.71
CA GLY A 108 9.05 23.33 -5.55
C GLY A 108 9.45 22.98 -7.00
N TYR A 109 8.48 22.47 -7.77
CA TYR A 109 8.70 21.98 -9.13
C TYR A 109 9.48 22.95 -10.03
N ASP A 110 9.08 24.22 -10.05
CA ASP A 110 9.73 25.24 -10.90
C ASP A 110 11.19 25.48 -10.54
N SER A 111 11.56 25.35 -9.26
CA SER A 111 12.93 25.49 -8.79
C SER A 111 13.77 24.28 -9.19
N ILE A 112 13.26 23.09 -8.97
CA ILE A 112 13.94 21.82 -9.31
C ILE A 112 14.09 21.68 -10.83
N LYS A 113 13.07 22.05 -11.61
CA LYS A 113 13.10 22.01 -13.07
C LYS A 113 14.18 22.92 -13.67
N LYS A 114 14.56 24.00 -12.99
CA LYS A 114 15.65 24.88 -13.45
C LYS A 114 17.01 24.18 -13.37
N VAL A 115 17.25 23.33 -12.39
CA VAL A 115 18.51 22.58 -12.25
C VAL A 115 18.49 21.28 -13.03
N ASN A 116 17.31 20.65 -13.17
CA ASN A 116 17.13 19.43 -13.99
C ASN A 116 15.81 19.46 -14.76
N PRO A 117 15.83 19.92 -16.02
CA PRO A 117 14.62 19.99 -16.87
C PRO A 117 13.99 18.63 -17.17
N ASN A 118 14.73 17.55 -16.99
CA ASN A 118 14.30 16.18 -17.28
C ASN A 118 13.86 15.40 -16.04
N ILE A 119 13.79 16.05 -14.88
CA ILE A 119 13.36 15.38 -13.65
C ILE A 119 11.85 15.10 -13.64
N ILE A 120 11.47 13.97 -13.11
CA ILE A 120 10.09 13.66 -12.77
C ILE A 120 9.86 14.15 -11.34
N TYR A 121 8.95 15.10 -11.15
CA TYR A 121 8.61 15.66 -9.85
C TYR A 121 7.27 15.09 -9.38
N VAL A 122 7.26 14.25 -8.36
CA VAL A 122 6.05 13.63 -7.82
C VAL A 122 5.63 14.36 -6.55
N SER A 123 4.42 14.92 -6.58
CA SER A 123 3.82 15.69 -5.49
C SER A 123 2.61 14.96 -4.93
N ILE A 124 2.68 14.52 -3.70
CA ILE A 124 1.59 13.88 -2.97
C ILE A 124 0.97 14.91 -2.03
N SER A 125 -0.35 15.04 -2.09
CA SER A 125 -1.11 15.93 -1.19
C SER A 125 -2.36 15.22 -0.67
N GLY A 126 -2.98 15.72 0.40
CA GLY A 126 -4.21 15.13 0.92
C GLY A 126 -5.39 15.29 -0.03
N PHE A 127 -5.64 16.53 -0.45
CA PHE A 127 -6.84 16.92 -1.21
C PHE A 127 -6.54 17.62 -2.54
N GLY A 128 -5.29 17.64 -2.97
CA GLY A 128 -4.84 18.41 -4.14
C GLY A 128 -4.21 19.75 -3.75
N SER A 129 -3.57 20.39 -4.74
CA SER A 129 -2.89 21.70 -4.60
C SER A 129 -3.86 22.88 -4.57
N THR A 130 -5.12 22.68 -4.96
CA THR A 130 -6.19 23.70 -5.04
C THR A 130 -7.50 23.17 -4.48
N GLY A 131 -8.49 24.05 -4.37
CA GLY A 131 -9.84 23.67 -3.94
C GLY A 131 -10.10 23.91 -2.44
N PRO A 132 -11.35 23.62 -1.98
CA PRO A 132 -11.81 24.03 -0.65
C PRO A 132 -11.13 23.32 0.52
N TYR A 133 -10.38 22.25 0.27
CA TYR A 133 -9.73 21.43 1.30
C TYR A 133 -8.21 21.41 1.18
N SER A 134 -7.61 22.11 0.22
CA SER A 134 -6.17 22.08 -0.07
C SER A 134 -5.29 22.35 1.17
N ASP A 135 -5.71 23.25 2.05
CA ASP A 135 -4.97 23.64 3.27
C ASP A 135 -5.28 22.78 4.50
N ARG A 136 -6.21 21.82 4.39
CA ARG A 136 -6.61 21.02 5.55
C ARG A 136 -5.50 20.03 5.92
N PRO A 137 -5.20 19.88 7.23
CA PRO A 137 -4.34 18.80 7.70
C PRO A 137 -5.03 17.45 7.46
N VAL A 138 -4.24 16.48 7.05
CA VAL A 138 -4.76 15.16 6.66
C VAL A 138 -3.81 14.04 7.09
N LEU A 139 -4.42 12.93 7.46
CA LEU A 139 -3.81 11.62 7.62
C LEU A 139 -4.81 10.57 7.10
N ASP A 140 -4.37 9.33 6.95
CA ASP A 140 -5.13 8.19 6.43
C ASP A 140 -6.61 8.14 6.88
N PRO A 141 -6.96 8.18 8.20
CA PRO A 141 -8.35 8.05 8.63
C PRO A 141 -9.27 9.16 8.10
N VAL A 142 -8.71 10.37 7.87
CA VAL A 142 -9.49 11.50 7.33
C VAL A 142 -9.85 11.24 5.87
N ILE A 143 -8.91 10.70 5.09
CA ILE A 143 -9.18 10.32 3.69
C ILE A 143 -10.20 9.18 3.63
N GLN A 144 -10.07 8.13 4.45
CA GLN A 144 -11.07 7.07 4.53
C GLN A 144 -12.48 7.63 4.77
N GLY A 145 -12.60 8.58 5.70
CA GLY A 145 -13.89 9.24 6.00
C GLY A 145 -14.45 10.02 4.81
N VAL A 146 -13.62 10.85 4.19
CA VAL A 146 -14.04 11.71 3.05
C VAL A 146 -14.38 10.91 1.80
N CYS A 147 -13.64 9.83 1.54
CA CYS A 147 -13.88 8.95 0.39
C CYS A 147 -15.08 8.00 0.56
N GLY A 148 -15.77 8.01 1.69
CA GLY A 148 -16.91 7.14 1.93
C GLY A 148 -16.57 5.69 2.24
N VAL A 149 -15.29 5.34 2.42
CA VAL A 149 -14.83 3.98 2.74
C VAL A 149 -15.57 3.41 3.94
N ILE A 150 -15.75 4.22 4.99
CA ILE A 150 -16.43 3.82 6.23
C ILE A 150 -17.87 3.38 5.95
N SER A 151 -18.60 4.11 5.11
CA SER A 151 -20.01 3.82 4.82
C SER A 151 -20.20 2.60 3.92
N ARG A 152 -19.18 2.20 3.17
CA ARG A 152 -19.25 1.13 2.18
C ARG A 152 -18.79 -0.25 2.68
N GLN A 153 -18.10 -0.28 3.81
CA GLN A 153 -17.69 -1.55 4.43
C GLN A 153 -18.63 -1.99 5.57
N LEU A 154 -19.89 -1.55 5.53
CA LEU A 154 -20.86 -1.93 6.54
C LEU A 154 -21.12 -3.43 6.53
N ASN A 155 -20.92 -4.04 7.70
CA ASN A 155 -21.40 -5.39 7.96
C ASN A 155 -22.80 -5.29 8.60
N PRO A 156 -23.85 -5.89 8.02
CA PRO A 156 -25.20 -5.86 8.60
C PRO A 156 -25.28 -6.43 10.03
N GLN A 157 -24.34 -7.28 10.41
CA GLN A 157 -24.23 -7.86 11.75
C GLN A 157 -23.53 -6.95 12.76
N VAL A 158 -22.87 -5.88 12.29
CA VAL A 158 -22.16 -4.91 13.13
C VAL A 158 -22.88 -3.57 13.06
N PRO A 159 -23.48 -3.07 14.15
CA PRO A 159 -24.40 -1.92 14.12
C PRO A 159 -23.72 -0.57 13.88
N PHE A 160 -22.38 -0.51 13.84
CA PHE A 160 -21.64 0.73 13.71
C PHE A 160 -20.70 0.70 12.50
N PRO A 161 -20.66 1.78 11.70
CA PRO A 161 -19.63 1.97 10.69
C PRO A 161 -18.26 2.09 11.38
N ASP A 162 -17.22 1.49 10.79
CA ASP A 162 -15.86 1.54 11.32
C ASP A 162 -14.84 1.85 10.22
N LEU A 163 -13.67 2.35 10.62
CA LEU A 163 -12.51 2.51 9.76
C LEU A 163 -11.95 1.13 9.36
N ILE A 164 -11.36 1.04 8.19
CA ILE A 164 -10.42 -0.03 7.92
C ILE A 164 -9.23 0.18 8.86
N ARG A 165 -9.02 -0.76 9.80
CA ARG A 165 -8.05 -0.64 10.90
C ARG A 165 -6.62 -0.90 10.45
N ASN A 166 -6.28 -0.41 9.29
CA ASN A 166 -4.92 -0.31 8.75
C ASN A 166 -4.85 0.90 7.82
N LEU A 167 -3.64 1.29 7.43
CA LEU A 167 -3.39 2.49 6.62
C LEU A 167 -3.81 2.27 5.14
N TYR A 168 -5.11 2.20 4.91
CA TYR A 168 -5.72 1.90 3.62
C TYR A 168 -5.49 2.99 2.57
N ALA A 169 -5.78 4.25 2.94
CA ALA A 169 -5.64 5.40 2.04
C ALA A 169 -4.17 5.70 1.73
N ASP A 170 -3.28 5.59 2.71
CA ASP A 170 -1.84 5.73 2.51
C ASP A 170 -1.30 4.66 1.55
N LYS A 171 -1.67 3.39 1.74
CA LYS A 171 -1.18 2.29 0.91
C LYS A 171 -1.72 2.33 -0.52
N SER A 172 -3.01 2.65 -0.71
CA SER A 172 -3.58 2.84 -2.05
C SER A 172 -2.92 4.02 -2.78
N THR A 173 -2.64 5.11 -2.06
CA THR A 173 -1.87 6.25 -2.58
C THR A 173 -0.46 5.80 -2.97
N ALA A 174 0.23 5.06 -2.11
CA ALA A 174 1.60 4.60 -2.39
C ALA A 174 1.68 3.72 -3.65
N LEU A 175 0.73 2.81 -3.84
CA LEU A 175 0.65 1.99 -5.07
C LEU A 175 0.42 2.87 -6.31
N THR A 176 -0.46 3.87 -6.21
CA THR A 176 -0.71 4.84 -7.29
C THR A 176 0.54 5.65 -7.61
N VAL A 177 1.27 6.11 -6.57
CA VAL A 177 2.54 6.85 -6.73
C VAL A 177 3.59 6.00 -7.43
N ALA A 178 3.79 4.76 -6.99
CA ALA A 178 4.78 3.86 -7.59
C ALA A 178 4.44 3.58 -9.07
N GLN A 179 3.17 3.30 -9.37
CA GLN A 179 2.67 3.08 -10.72
C GLN A 179 2.84 4.32 -11.61
N ALA A 180 2.43 5.51 -11.14
CA ALA A 180 2.53 6.75 -11.88
C ALA A 180 3.99 7.17 -12.12
N THR A 181 4.87 6.97 -11.13
CA THR A 181 6.31 7.21 -11.26
C THR A 181 6.91 6.31 -12.34
N THR A 182 6.59 5.03 -12.35
CA THR A 182 7.07 4.09 -13.37
C THR A 182 6.54 4.48 -14.77
N ALA A 183 5.28 4.89 -14.88
CA ALA A 183 4.71 5.37 -16.12
C ALA A 183 5.39 6.66 -16.63
N ALA A 184 5.72 7.59 -15.71
CA ALA A 184 6.45 8.82 -16.03
C ALA A 184 7.90 8.54 -16.49
N LEU A 185 8.58 7.58 -15.86
CA LEU A 185 9.89 7.10 -16.28
C LEU A 185 9.83 6.51 -17.70
N LEU A 186 8.85 5.65 -17.98
CA LEU A 186 8.65 5.11 -19.31
C LEU A 186 8.36 6.21 -20.37
N ALA A 187 7.59 7.24 -20.01
CA ALA A 187 7.34 8.38 -20.87
C ALA A 187 8.63 9.17 -21.15
N LYS A 188 9.47 9.36 -20.12
CA LYS A 188 10.80 10.00 -20.22
C LYS A 188 11.71 9.21 -21.17
N GLU A 189 11.79 7.89 -21.04
CA GLU A 189 12.57 7.01 -21.93
C GLU A 189 12.11 7.09 -23.40
N ARG A 190 10.81 7.36 -23.62
CA ARG A 190 10.23 7.57 -24.96
C ARG A 190 10.42 9.01 -25.50
N GLY A 191 11.21 9.84 -24.81
CA GLY A 191 11.58 11.17 -25.27
C GLY A 191 10.61 12.30 -24.89
N ASN A 192 9.64 12.06 -23.98
CA ASN A 192 8.71 13.12 -23.54
C ASN A 192 9.30 14.04 -22.43
N GLY A 193 10.53 13.76 -21.98
CA GLY A 193 11.20 14.56 -20.93
C GLY A 193 10.62 14.37 -19.53
N GLY A 194 11.06 15.24 -18.60
CA GLY A 194 10.57 15.28 -17.24
C GLY A 194 9.21 15.95 -17.09
N GLN A 195 8.49 15.68 -16.01
CA GLN A 195 7.15 16.22 -15.79
C GLN A 195 6.79 16.31 -14.30
N LEU A 196 5.78 17.15 -14.00
CA LEU A 196 5.10 17.16 -12.71
C LEU A 196 4.03 16.05 -12.71
N VAL A 197 4.01 15.27 -11.62
CA VAL A 197 2.98 14.25 -11.36
C VAL A 197 2.34 14.58 -10.01
N GLU A 198 1.10 15.03 -10.02
CA GLU A 198 0.35 15.37 -8.81
C GLU A 198 -0.59 14.20 -8.44
N ILE A 199 -0.56 13.79 -7.17
CA ILE A 199 -1.37 12.67 -6.69
C ILE A 199 -2.03 13.08 -5.37
N PRO A 200 -3.28 13.57 -5.43
CA PRO A 200 -4.09 13.74 -4.23
C PRO A 200 -4.45 12.38 -3.63
N MET A 201 -4.29 12.23 -2.32
CA MET A 201 -4.66 10.99 -1.61
C MET A 201 -6.16 10.67 -1.76
N VAL A 202 -7.01 11.71 -1.79
CA VAL A 202 -8.44 11.54 -1.99
C VAL A 202 -8.75 10.92 -3.36
N ASP A 203 -8.05 11.35 -4.41
CA ASP A 203 -8.24 10.83 -5.77
C ASP A 203 -7.72 9.40 -5.87
N ALA A 204 -6.54 9.13 -5.34
CA ALA A 204 -5.96 7.78 -5.31
C ALA A 204 -6.84 6.79 -4.53
N CYS A 205 -7.37 7.21 -3.38
CA CYS A 205 -8.26 6.40 -2.57
C CYS A 205 -9.59 6.14 -3.28
N MET A 206 -10.22 7.17 -3.86
CA MET A 206 -11.46 7.03 -4.63
C MET A 206 -11.25 6.13 -5.86
N TYR A 207 -10.18 6.33 -6.62
CA TYR A 207 -9.87 5.51 -7.79
C TYR A 207 -9.69 4.04 -7.45
N PHE A 208 -8.99 3.74 -6.33
CA PHE A 208 -8.78 2.37 -5.87
C PHE A 208 -10.06 1.71 -5.34
N PHE A 209 -10.94 2.48 -4.72
CA PHE A 209 -12.13 1.98 -4.02
C PHE A 209 -13.36 1.88 -4.94
N TRP A 210 -13.39 2.63 -6.06
CA TRP A 210 -14.55 2.77 -6.94
C TRP A 210 -15.02 1.48 -7.60
N PRO A 211 -14.15 0.60 -8.13
CA PRO A 211 -14.55 -0.46 -9.04
C PRO A 211 -15.64 -1.40 -8.52
N ASP A 212 -15.65 -1.64 -7.21
CA ASP A 212 -16.59 -2.55 -6.55
C ASP A 212 -17.46 -1.86 -5.49
N ALA A 213 -16.87 -1.01 -4.68
CA ALA A 213 -17.56 -0.42 -3.53
C ALA A 213 -18.50 0.74 -3.89
N MET A 214 -18.29 1.38 -5.05
CA MET A 214 -19.10 2.51 -5.54
C MET A 214 -19.82 2.22 -6.86
N MET A 215 -19.95 0.94 -7.24
CA MET A 215 -20.55 0.54 -8.52
C MET A 215 -22.00 1.00 -8.68
N ASP A 216 -22.74 1.15 -7.58
CA ASP A 216 -24.12 1.67 -7.54
C ASP A 216 -24.22 3.17 -7.87
N LEU A 217 -23.10 3.89 -7.84
CA LEU A 217 -23.00 5.32 -8.19
C LEU A 217 -22.42 5.54 -9.60
N THR A 218 -22.09 4.47 -10.31
CA THR A 218 -21.45 4.55 -11.63
C THR A 218 -22.45 4.89 -12.75
N LEU A 219 -23.63 4.29 -12.69
CA LEU A 219 -24.73 4.58 -13.64
C LEU A 219 -25.68 5.57 -12.98
N THR A 220 -25.84 6.74 -13.58
CA THR A 220 -26.56 7.87 -12.97
C THR A 220 -27.96 8.08 -13.51
N ASP A 221 -28.37 7.33 -14.54
CA ASP A 221 -29.71 7.44 -15.16
C ASP A 221 -30.75 6.80 -14.22
N GLU A 222 -31.95 7.41 -14.16
CA GLU A 222 -33.04 6.99 -13.27
C GLU A 222 -33.58 5.59 -13.59
N ASP A 223 -33.38 5.10 -14.82
CA ASP A 223 -33.81 3.78 -15.28
C ASP A 223 -32.70 2.71 -15.15
N ALA A 224 -31.56 3.05 -14.55
CA ALA A 224 -30.51 2.08 -14.27
C ALA A 224 -31.01 0.98 -13.31
N ASN A 225 -30.78 -0.28 -13.67
CA ASN A 225 -31.13 -1.40 -12.82
C ASN A 225 -30.28 -1.41 -11.54
N GLY A 226 -30.92 -1.56 -10.41
CA GLY A 226 -30.24 -1.75 -9.13
C GLY A 226 -29.58 -3.13 -9.01
N GLY A 227 -28.66 -3.25 -8.05
CA GLY A 227 -27.94 -4.49 -7.77
C GLY A 227 -27.60 -4.62 -6.28
N VAL A 228 -26.81 -5.62 -5.95
CA VAL A 228 -26.34 -5.91 -4.59
C VAL A 228 -24.88 -5.52 -4.49
N LEU A 229 -24.52 -4.74 -3.48
CA LEU A 229 -23.13 -4.39 -3.20
C LEU A 229 -22.36 -5.61 -2.69
N LEU A 230 -21.12 -5.80 -3.15
CA LEU A 230 -20.27 -6.92 -2.71
C LEU A 230 -20.07 -6.95 -1.19
N SER A 231 -19.99 -5.80 -0.55
CA SER A 231 -19.87 -5.70 0.92
C SER A 231 -21.03 -6.35 1.68
N SER A 232 -22.22 -6.49 1.07
CA SER A 232 -23.38 -7.11 1.70
C SER A 232 -23.41 -8.64 1.55
N VAL A 233 -22.56 -9.21 0.67
CA VAL A 233 -22.50 -10.66 0.44
C VAL A 233 -21.22 -11.29 0.99
N TYR A 234 -20.24 -10.50 1.40
CA TYR A 234 -19.03 -11.01 2.04
C TYR A 234 -19.27 -11.25 3.54
N ASN A 235 -19.32 -12.51 3.93
CA ASN A 235 -19.57 -12.91 5.31
C ASN A 235 -18.57 -13.96 5.76
N LEU A 236 -18.30 -13.97 7.07
CA LEU A 236 -17.63 -15.09 7.71
C LEU A 236 -18.67 -16.16 8.00
N THR A 237 -18.31 -17.43 7.74
CA THR A 237 -19.15 -18.58 8.02
C THR A 237 -18.64 -19.30 9.25
N GLU A 238 -19.52 -19.55 10.23
CA GLU A 238 -19.18 -20.28 11.45
C GLU A 238 -19.24 -21.78 11.21
N CYS A 239 -18.25 -22.50 11.71
CA CYS A 239 -18.16 -23.95 11.78
C CYS A 239 -18.12 -24.39 13.25
N SER A 240 -18.11 -25.69 13.52
CA SER A 240 -18.11 -26.21 14.90
C SER A 240 -16.89 -25.78 15.73
N ASP A 241 -15.74 -25.48 15.08
CA ASP A 241 -14.45 -25.18 15.72
C ASP A 241 -13.84 -23.83 15.33
N GLY A 242 -14.51 -23.05 14.50
CA GLY A 242 -13.98 -21.76 14.06
C GLY A 242 -14.77 -21.08 12.95
N LYS A 243 -14.07 -20.32 12.10
CA LYS A 243 -14.68 -19.59 10.97
C LYS A 243 -13.89 -19.82 9.69
N ILE A 244 -14.64 -19.83 8.60
CA ILE A 244 -14.11 -19.90 7.24
C ILE A 244 -14.61 -18.72 6.40
N VAL A 245 -13.99 -18.53 5.24
CA VAL A 245 -14.54 -17.74 4.13
C VAL A 245 -14.74 -18.65 2.93
N TYR A 246 -15.88 -18.49 2.25
CA TYR A 246 -16.11 -19.05 0.93
C TYR A 246 -16.91 -18.07 0.08
N PHE A 247 -16.89 -18.25 -1.22
CA PHE A 247 -17.70 -17.46 -2.15
C PHE A 247 -18.18 -18.32 -3.32
N ALA A 248 -19.51 -18.33 -3.56
CA ALA A 248 -20.12 -19.03 -4.68
C ALA A 248 -20.68 -18.00 -5.67
N ALA A 249 -20.05 -17.88 -6.83
CA ALA A 249 -20.40 -16.89 -7.85
C ALA A 249 -21.21 -17.47 -9.05
N SER A 250 -21.42 -18.78 -9.08
CA SER A 250 -22.12 -19.47 -10.17
C SER A 250 -23.11 -20.49 -9.65
N ASP A 251 -24.06 -20.92 -10.51
CA ASP A 251 -25.02 -21.99 -10.18
C ASP A 251 -24.30 -23.29 -9.84
N GLY A 252 -23.21 -23.62 -10.52
CA GLY A 252 -22.39 -24.79 -10.22
C GLY A 252 -21.76 -24.72 -8.83
N GLN A 253 -21.19 -23.58 -8.47
CA GLN A 253 -20.61 -23.37 -7.14
C GLN A 253 -21.68 -23.37 -6.03
N ARG A 254 -22.84 -22.76 -6.27
CA ARG A 254 -23.99 -22.84 -5.36
C ARG A 254 -24.40 -24.30 -5.11
N ALA A 255 -24.52 -25.08 -6.16
CA ALA A 255 -24.82 -26.52 -6.03
C ALA A 255 -23.70 -27.27 -5.30
N GLY A 256 -22.43 -26.89 -5.56
CA GLY A 256 -21.27 -27.42 -4.85
C GLY A 256 -21.30 -27.14 -3.35
N VAL A 257 -21.79 -25.98 -2.91
CA VAL A 257 -21.97 -25.66 -1.49
C VAL A 257 -22.98 -26.60 -0.86
N CYS A 258 -24.12 -26.81 -1.50
CA CYS A 258 -25.15 -27.75 -1.01
C CYS A 258 -24.60 -29.19 -0.92
N GLN A 259 -23.82 -29.61 -1.90
CA GLN A 259 -23.15 -30.92 -1.90
C GLN A 259 -22.14 -31.03 -0.75
N ALA A 260 -21.32 -29.98 -0.54
CA ALA A 260 -20.27 -29.97 0.48
C ALA A 260 -20.81 -30.14 1.90
N VAL A 261 -22.02 -29.61 2.18
CA VAL A 261 -22.68 -29.78 3.47
C VAL A 261 -23.58 -31.05 3.54
N GLY A 262 -23.51 -31.92 2.54
CA GLY A 262 -24.26 -33.21 2.53
C GLY A 262 -25.69 -33.11 2.10
N HIS A 263 -26.14 -32.02 1.52
CA HIS A 263 -27.54 -31.75 1.12
C HIS A 263 -27.65 -31.37 -0.37
N PRO A 264 -27.23 -32.24 -1.31
CA PRO A 264 -27.29 -31.94 -2.75
C PRO A 264 -28.72 -31.68 -3.24
N GLU A 265 -29.74 -32.22 -2.57
CA GLU A 265 -31.16 -32.02 -2.89
C GLU A 265 -31.61 -30.56 -2.75
N TRP A 266 -30.94 -29.74 -1.95
CA TRP A 266 -31.21 -28.30 -1.85
C TRP A 266 -30.93 -27.56 -3.15
N ALA A 267 -29.97 -28.05 -3.92
CA ALA A 267 -29.64 -27.47 -5.22
C ALA A 267 -30.69 -27.77 -6.29
N GLU A 268 -31.48 -28.79 -6.11
CA GLU A 268 -32.56 -29.22 -7.02
C GLU A 268 -33.90 -28.56 -6.66
N ASP A 269 -34.06 -27.98 -5.47
CA ASP A 269 -35.26 -27.26 -5.04
C ASP A 269 -35.47 -26.02 -5.92
N GLU A 270 -36.68 -25.88 -6.51
CA GLU A 270 -37.02 -24.77 -7.41
C GLU A 270 -36.71 -23.37 -6.81
N ARG A 271 -36.81 -23.24 -5.48
CA ARG A 271 -36.52 -22.00 -4.75
C ARG A 271 -35.06 -21.62 -4.79
N PHE A 272 -34.17 -22.61 -4.89
CA PHE A 272 -32.71 -22.46 -4.77
C PHE A 272 -31.96 -22.95 -6.01
N SER A 273 -32.64 -23.36 -7.06
CA SER A 273 -32.10 -24.08 -8.22
C SER A 273 -31.14 -23.27 -9.08
N SER A 274 -31.13 -21.95 -8.93
CA SER A 274 -30.20 -21.05 -9.64
C SER A 274 -30.01 -19.76 -8.88
N MET A 275 -28.92 -19.02 -9.22
CA MET A 275 -28.71 -17.66 -8.74
C MET A 275 -29.86 -16.74 -9.14
N GLN A 276 -30.47 -16.96 -10.31
CA GLN A 276 -31.65 -16.23 -10.76
C GLN A 276 -32.86 -16.51 -9.87
N ALA A 277 -33.08 -17.74 -9.47
CA ALA A 277 -34.18 -18.12 -8.57
C ALA A 277 -34.05 -17.50 -7.19
N LEU A 278 -32.80 -17.46 -6.67
CA LEU A 278 -32.48 -16.77 -5.42
C LEU A 278 -32.67 -15.24 -5.54
N ALA A 279 -32.22 -14.64 -6.62
CA ALA A 279 -32.37 -13.19 -6.87
C ALA A 279 -33.82 -12.77 -7.06
N ALA A 280 -34.68 -13.65 -7.62
CA ALA A 280 -36.10 -13.40 -7.84
C ALA A 280 -36.90 -13.27 -6.54
N ASN A 281 -36.42 -13.89 -5.45
CA ASN A 281 -37.04 -13.81 -4.13
C ASN A 281 -35.99 -13.75 -3.01
N PRO A 282 -35.72 -12.58 -2.44
CA PRO A 282 -34.74 -12.41 -1.37
C PRO A 282 -34.96 -13.31 -0.14
N GLN A 283 -36.18 -13.72 0.12
CA GLN A 283 -36.49 -14.66 1.23
C GLN A 283 -35.91 -16.05 0.99
N ASN A 284 -35.80 -16.50 -0.27
CA ASN A 284 -35.15 -17.75 -0.61
C ASN A 284 -33.65 -17.72 -0.33
N PHE A 285 -33.02 -16.57 -0.58
CA PHE A 285 -31.62 -16.36 -0.26
C PHE A 285 -31.36 -16.45 1.26
N ILE A 286 -32.20 -15.81 2.05
CA ILE A 286 -32.11 -15.85 3.52
C ILE A 286 -32.34 -17.29 4.01
N LEU A 287 -33.38 -17.94 3.53
CA LEU A 287 -33.72 -19.32 3.95
C LEU A 287 -32.58 -20.30 3.64
N LEU A 288 -32.03 -20.26 2.41
CA LEU A 288 -30.90 -21.12 2.06
C LEU A 288 -29.69 -20.80 2.93
N GLY A 289 -29.43 -19.50 3.20
CA GLY A 289 -28.35 -19.07 4.08
C GLY A 289 -28.47 -19.61 5.50
N GLU A 290 -29.68 -19.62 6.07
CA GLU A 290 -29.96 -20.19 7.40
C GLU A 290 -29.73 -21.72 7.41
N MET A 291 -30.25 -22.44 6.40
CA MET A 291 -30.07 -23.90 6.27
C MET A 291 -28.58 -24.26 6.14
N LEU A 292 -27.81 -23.51 5.32
CA LEU A 292 -26.39 -23.72 5.16
C LEU A 292 -25.61 -23.40 6.47
N ALA A 293 -25.99 -22.32 7.16
CA ALA A 293 -25.36 -21.95 8.43
C ALA A 293 -25.54 -23.04 9.50
N GLU A 294 -26.73 -23.66 9.60
CA GLU A 294 -26.96 -24.79 10.50
C GLU A 294 -26.09 -26.00 10.13
N ALA A 295 -26.01 -26.33 8.83
CA ALA A 295 -25.22 -27.47 8.37
C ALA A 295 -23.72 -27.27 8.58
N PHE A 296 -23.19 -26.05 8.38
CA PHE A 296 -21.79 -25.75 8.62
C PHE A 296 -21.39 -25.89 10.10
N LEU A 297 -22.29 -25.60 11.03
CA LEU A 297 -22.03 -25.76 12.47
C LEU A 297 -21.86 -27.22 12.92
N GLU A 298 -22.30 -28.19 12.12
CA GLU A 298 -22.09 -29.61 12.38
C GLU A 298 -20.73 -30.14 11.92
N MET A 299 -19.99 -29.35 11.16
CA MET A 299 -18.69 -29.71 10.56
C MET A 299 -17.55 -28.84 11.10
N THR A 300 -16.33 -29.38 11.13
CA THR A 300 -15.12 -28.61 11.42
C THR A 300 -14.71 -27.74 10.22
N CYS A 301 -13.93 -26.68 10.46
CA CYS A 301 -13.41 -25.82 9.39
C CYS A 301 -12.67 -26.62 8.29
N ASP A 302 -11.84 -27.58 8.69
CA ASP A 302 -11.06 -28.39 7.75
C ASP A 302 -11.96 -29.30 6.90
N GLU A 303 -12.98 -29.91 7.50
CA GLU A 303 -13.97 -30.73 6.78
C GLU A 303 -14.73 -29.90 5.75
N VAL A 304 -15.22 -28.72 6.16
CA VAL A 304 -15.96 -27.81 5.27
C VAL A 304 -15.08 -27.32 4.12
N ILE A 305 -13.88 -26.82 4.42
CA ILE A 305 -12.97 -26.30 3.39
C ILE A 305 -12.62 -27.40 2.39
N THR A 306 -12.33 -28.61 2.87
CA THR A 306 -12.01 -29.76 2.00
C THR A 306 -13.17 -30.09 1.08
N ALA A 307 -14.38 -30.20 1.63
CA ALA A 307 -15.59 -30.52 0.84
C ALA A 307 -15.95 -29.42 -0.17
N LEU A 308 -15.77 -28.14 0.20
CA LEU A 308 -16.00 -27.02 -0.72
C LEU A 308 -14.99 -27.03 -1.87
N ILE A 309 -13.71 -27.26 -1.60
CA ILE A 309 -12.66 -27.35 -2.63
C ILE A 309 -12.92 -28.53 -3.58
N GLU A 310 -13.29 -29.69 -3.05
CA GLU A 310 -13.64 -30.86 -3.87
C GLU A 310 -14.87 -30.61 -4.77
N ALA A 311 -15.76 -29.70 -4.35
CA ALA A 311 -16.93 -29.25 -5.12
C ALA A 311 -16.64 -28.02 -6.02
N ASP A 312 -15.38 -27.66 -6.24
CA ASP A 312 -14.95 -26.49 -7.03
C ASP A 312 -15.49 -25.13 -6.52
N VAL A 313 -15.63 -25.01 -5.20
CA VAL A 313 -16.05 -23.76 -4.53
C VAL A 313 -14.84 -23.13 -3.87
N PRO A 314 -14.51 -21.87 -4.18
CA PRO A 314 -13.44 -21.15 -3.50
C PRO A 314 -13.70 -21.03 -1.99
N ALA A 315 -12.80 -21.57 -1.18
CA ALA A 315 -12.89 -21.53 0.27
C ALA A 315 -11.52 -21.44 0.91
N GLY A 316 -11.46 -20.92 2.14
CA GLY A 316 -10.23 -20.85 2.91
C GLY A 316 -10.46 -20.54 4.39
N PRO A 317 -9.44 -20.78 5.24
CA PRO A 317 -9.52 -20.52 6.67
C PRO A 317 -9.43 -19.02 6.98
N VAL A 318 -9.94 -18.63 8.14
CA VAL A 318 -9.71 -17.31 8.74
C VAL A 318 -8.54 -17.43 9.71
N LEU A 319 -7.35 -17.11 9.23
CA LEU A 319 -6.11 -17.23 9.99
C LEU A 319 -5.80 -15.98 10.82
N THR A 320 -5.20 -16.17 11.98
CA THR A 320 -4.49 -15.12 12.71
C THR A 320 -3.21 -14.71 11.97
N GLY A 321 -2.57 -13.60 12.40
CA GLY A 321 -1.29 -13.19 11.80
C GLY A 321 -0.19 -14.23 11.98
N GLU A 322 -0.12 -14.88 13.14
CA GLU A 322 0.83 -15.94 13.47
C GLU A 322 0.61 -17.20 12.62
N GLU A 323 -0.64 -17.60 12.44
CA GLU A 323 -1.00 -18.74 11.61
C GLU A 323 -0.72 -18.47 10.12
N ALA A 324 -1.03 -17.25 9.64
CA ALA A 324 -0.72 -16.85 8.27
C ALA A 324 0.79 -16.89 7.96
N VAL A 325 1.63 -16.48 8.92
CA VAL A 325 3.10 -16.58 8.78
C VAL A 325 3.57 -18.03 8.67
N ALA A 326 2.83 -18.98 9.25
CA ALA A 326 3.14 -20.41 9.24
C ALA A 326 2.39 -21.19 8.14
N ASP A 327 1.57 -20.53 7.33
CA ASP A 327 0.77 -21.16 6.28
C ASP A 327 1.67 -21.84 5.24
N PRO A 328 1.39 -23.10 4.85
CA PRO A 328 2.22 -23.86 3.91
C PRO A 328 2.38 -23.18 2.54
N GLN A 329 1.36 -22.50 2.03
CA GLN A 329 1.45 -21.83 0.73
C GLN A 329 2.28 -20.55 0.82
N ILE A 330 2.18 -19.80 1.92
CA ILE A 330 3.00 -18.63 2.19
C ILE A 330 4.47 -19.00 2.32
N ILE A 331 4.77 -20.12 3.00
CA ILE A 331 6.12 -20.69 3.10
C ILE A 331 6.62 -21.16 1.73
N HIS A 332 5.83 -21.94 1.00
CA HIS A 332 6.19 -22.44 -0.35
C HIS A 332 6.49 -21.29 -1.32
N ASN A 333 5.71 -20.23 -1.28
CA ASN A 333 5.91 -19.05 -2.11
C ASN A 333 7.12 -18.19 -1.69
N GLU A 334 7.77 -18.52 -0.56
CA GLU A 334 8.82 -17.70 0.03
C GLU A 334 8.34 -16.22 0.19
N THR A 335 7.06 -16.05 0.56
CA THR A 335 6.44 -14.72 0.67
C THR A 335 7.15 -13.87 1.72
N LEU A 336 7.65 -14.52 2.78
CA LEU A 336 8.38 -13.88 3.87
C LEU A 336 9.86 -14.24 3.79
N VAL A 337 10.72 -13.24 3.96
CA VAL A 337 12.17 -13.38 3.97
C VAL A 337 12.71 -12.94 5.32
N GLU A 338 13.63 -13.73 5.88
CA GLU A 338 14.41 -13.35 7.06
C GLU A 338 15.80 -12.88 6.64
N TRP A 339 16.24 -11.76 7.20
CA TRP A 339 17.55 -11.19 6.97
C TRP A 339 18.14 -10.63 8.26
N GLN A 340 19.46 -10.41 8.29
CA GLN A 340 20.17 -9.94 9.47
C GLN A 340 20.45 -8.45 9.36
N HIS A 341 19.84 -7.66 10.27
CA HIS A 341 20.21 -6.27 10.46
C HIS A 341 21.31 -6.19 11.52
N PRO A 342 22.38 -5.38 11.33
CA PRO A 342 23.48 -5.28 12.29
C PRO A 342 23.03 -5.01 13.71
N ASP A 343 22.07 -4.11 13.92
CA ASP A 343 21.64 -3.65 15.23
C ASP A 343 20.31 -4.28 15.67
N ALA A 344 19.36 -4.48 14.77
CA ALA A 344 18.05 -5.04 15.08
C ALA A 344 18.06 -6.58 15.15
N GLY A 345 19.10 -7.24 14.63
CA GLY A 345 19.18 -8.70 14.55
C GLY A 345 18.31 -9.27 13.44
N THR A 346 17.66 -10.41 13.68
CA THR A 346 16.80 -11.05 12.67
C THR A 346 15.55 -10.22 12.41
N VAL A 347 15.35 -9.82 11.16
CA VAL A 347 14.19 -9.11 10.66
C VAL A 347 13.44 -10.00 9.67
N ARG A 348 12.13 -10.09 9.80
CA ARG A 348 11.24 -10.79 8.87
C ARG A 348 10.37 -9.78 8.12
N GLN A 349 10.38 -9.82 6.80
CA GLN A 349 9.59 -8.93 5.95
C GLN A 349 9.06 -9.67 4.72
N PRO A 350 7.94 -9.24 4.13
CA PRO A 350 7.53 -9.77 2.85
C PRO A 350 8.53 -9.35 1.76
N ARG A 351 8.89 -10.28 0.87
CA ARG A 351 9.64 -9.93 -0.33
C ARG A 351 8.80 -9.09 -1.30
N PRO A 352 9.40 -8.44 -2.31
CA PRO A 352 8.66 -7.86 -3.41
C PRO A 352 7.71 -8.88 -4.05
N ALA A 353 6.43 -8.51 -4.21
CA ALA A 353 5.41 -9.45 -4.69
C ALA A 353 5.64 -9.86 -6.16
N ALA A 354 6.08 -8.92 -7.00
CA ALA A 354 6.39 -9.20 -8.40
C ALA A 354 7.72 -9.95 -8.53
N ARG A 355 7.73 -11.00 -9.36
CA ARG A 355 8.92 -11.77 -9.75
C ARG A 355 9.21 -11.52 -11.23
N PHE A 356 10.33 -10.89 -11.54
CA PHE A 356 10.75 -10.60 -12.91
C PHE A 356 11.72 -11.67 -13.38
N SER A 357 11.41 -12.35 -14.49
CA SER A 357 12.25 -13.43 -15.01
C SER A 357 13.59 -12.95 -15.56
N GLU A 358 13.60 -11.81 -16.24
CA GLU A 358 14.79 -11.28 -16.93
C GLU A 358 15.54 -10.22 -16.11
N THR A 359 14.83 -9.53 -15.20
CA THR A 359 15.38 -8.51 -14.33
C THR A 359 15.02 -8.80 -12.86
N PRO A 360 15.50 -9.93 -12.31
CA PRO A 360 15.13 -10.34 -10.96
C PRO A 360 15.61 -9.30 -9.95
N THR A 361 14.76 -9.02 -8.97
CA THR A 361 15.12 -8.19 -7.82
C THR A 361 15.94 -9.03 -6.84
N ASP A 362 17.02 -8.48 -6.31
CA ASP A 362 17.73 -9.12 -5.19
C ASP A 362 16.88 -9.01 -3.90
N LEU A 363 17.23 -9.83 -2.92
CA LEU A 363 16.62 -9.83 -1.59
C LEU A 363 17.60 -9.31 -0.52
N ASP A 364 18.60 -8.54 -0.95
CA ASP A 364 19.55 -7.88 -0.06
C ASP A 364 18.88 -6.65 0.58
N PHE A 365 18.15 -6.89 1.65
CA PHE A 365 17.46 -5.85 2.40
C PHE A 365 18.41 -5.13 3.34
N SER A 366 18.16 -3.84 3.50
CA SER A 366 18.89 -2.98 4.43
C SER A 366 17.91 -2.05 5.15
N GLY A 367 18.32 -1.57 6.30
CA GLY A 367 17.60 -0.53 7.04
C GLY A 367 18.61 0.47 7.59
N ALA A 368 18.45 1.74 7.26
CA ALA A 368 19.39 2.76 7.63
C ALA A 368 18.99 3.49 8.91
N HIS A 369 19.96 3.76 9.79
CA HIS A 369 19.83 4.81 10.80
C HIS A 369 19.73 6.17 10.11
N ARG A 370 19.14 7.15 10.80
CA ARG A 370 19.06 8.51 10.29
C ARG A 370 20.47 9.07 10.03
N GLY A 371 20.69 9.60 8.83
CA GLY A 371 21.98 10.19 8.41
C GLY A 371 23.11 9.18 8.20
N GLN A 372 22.84 7.89 8.25
CA GLN A 372 23.87 6.84 8.15
C GLN A 372 24.75 6.98 6.90
N HIS A 373 24.23 7.58 5.83
CA HIS A 373 24.93 7.68 4.54
C HIS A 373 25.34 9.12 4.19
N ASN A 374 25.36 10.04 5.19
CA ASN A 374 25.71 11.45 4.95
C ASN A 374 27.05 11.60 4.21
N GLU A 375 28.11 10.97 4.71
CA GLU A 375 29.47 11.07 4.13
C GLU A 375 29.53 10.44 2.73
N GLU A 376 28.92 9.28 2.53
CA GLU A 376 28.86 8.57 1.25
C GLU A 376 28.16 9.42 0.17
N ILE A 377 26.99 9.96 0.51
CA ILE A 377 26.16 10.71 -0.44
C ILE A 377 26.82 12.04 -0.80
N LEU A 378 27.28 12.80 0.21
CA LEU A 378 27.94 14.08 -0.02
C LEU A 378 29.28 13.93 -0.72
N GLY A 379 30.06 12.91 -0.36
CA GLY A 379 31.28 12.58 -1.08
C GLY A 379 31.04 12.23 -2.55
N GLY A 380 29.92 11.52 -2.84
CA GLY A 380 29.47 11.25 -4.20
C GLY A 380 29.10 12.50 -5.01
N LEU A 381 28.65 13.57 -4.35
CA LEU A 381 28.39 14.89 -4.96
C LEU A 381 29.66 15.75 -5.10
N GLY A 382 30.82 15.25 -4.64
CA GLY A 382 32.08 15.96 -4.75
C GLY A 382 32.44 16.88 -3.56
N TYR A 383 31.65 16.80 -2.46
CA TYR A 383 32.02 17.53 -1.24
C TYR A 383 33.26 16.89 -0.61
N SER A 384 34.25 17.72 -0.25
CA SER A 384 35.45 17.24 0.45
C SER A 384 35.13 16.86 1.90
N SER A 385 35.94 16.00 2.50
CA SER A 385 35.80 15.63 3.92
C SER A 385 35.78 16.83 4.86
N GLU A 386 36.54 17.90 4.52
CA GLU A 386 36.55 19.14 5.30
C GLU A 386 35.24 19.91 5.18
N GLN A 387 34.63 19.96 3.99
CA GLN A 387 33.32 20.58 3.77
C GLN A 387 32.23 19.78 4.51
N ILE A 388 32.23 18.45 4.41
CA ILE A 388 31.27 17.58 5.12
C ILE A 388 31.35 17.78 6.63
N LYS A 389 32.57 17.85 7.17
CA LYS A 389 32.82 18.15 8.58
C LYS A 389 32.28 19.53 8.98
N GLY A 390 32.51 20.56 8.15
CA GLY A 390 31.95 21.90 8.38
C GLY A 390 30.42 21.93 8.41
N LEU A 391 29.78 21.21 7.50
CA LEU A 391 28.30 21.04 7.48
C LEU A 391 27.77 20.33 8.73
N GLN A 392 28.54 19.37 9.25
CA GLN A 392 28.20 18.65 10.47
C GLN A 392 28.35 19.53 11.72
N GLU A 393 29.48 20.28 11.82
CA GLU A 393 29.75 21.22 12.92
C GLU A 393 28.72 22.37 12.95
N SER A 394 28.23 22.82 11.79
CA SER A 394 27.18 23.84 11.68
C SER A 394 25.77 23.33 11.87
N GLY A 395 25.55 21.98 11.99
CA GLY A 395 24.26 21.37 12.17
C GLY A 395 23.40 21.29 10.89
N VAL A 396 23.97 21.56 9.72
CA VAL A 396 23.29 21.41 8.42
C VAL A 396 23.02 19.95 8.11
N ILE A 397 23.94 19.07 8.53
CA ILE A 397 23.73 17.61 8.48
C ILE A 397 23.86 17.01 9.89
N GLY A 398 23.15 15.90 10.17
CA GLY A 398 23.07 15.30 11.49
C GLY A 398 23.21 13.78 11.54
#